data_d910c1956c29658b7378a916caeb762f
#
_entry.id   d910c1956c29658b7378a916caeb762f
#
_cell.length_a   1.000
_cell.length_b   1.000
_cell.length_c   1.000
_cell.angle_alpha   90.00
_cell.angle_beta   90.00
_cell.angle_gamma   90.00
#
_symmetry.space_group_name_H-M   'P 1'
#
loop_
_entity.id
_entity.type
_entity.pdbx_description
1 polymer ?
#
loop_
_entity_poly.entity_id
_entity_poly.type
_entity_poly.pdbx_seq_one_letter_code
_entity_poly.pdbx_strand_id
1 'polypeptide(L)'
;CIQEARALSPTTLLEILVPDFRGRMDIALRIMTECPPDVFNHNIETVPRLYKAMRPGSDYQHSLNLLKMFKEYCPDVPTKCGLMVGLGETEEEVLALLDDLRAHDVDYITIGQYLQPSKQHAPLDRFVTPEEFERYTAHGQKLGFKNIWAAPMVRSSYFADRQYYGEPVPAVR
;
A
#
# COMPACT_ATOMS: atom_id res chain seq x y z
N CYS A 1 5.40 18.53 9.66
CA CYS A 1 3.98 18.45 9.19
C CYS A 1 3.10 17.72 10.20
N ILE A 2 3.40 16.44 10.61
CA ILE A 2 2.54 15.66 11.53
C ILE A 2 2.30 16.41 12.84
N GLN A 3 3.34 16.93 13.49
CA GLN A 3 3.23 17.71 14.75
C GLN A 3 2.30 18.90 14.61
N GLU A 4 2.44 19.70 13.54
CA GLU A 4 1.58 20.86 13.29
C GLU A 4 0.12 20.45 13.00
N ALA A 5 -0.06 19.38 12.20
CA ALA A 5 -1.40 18.87 11.92
C ALA A 5 -2.11 18.41 13.21
N ARG A 6 -1.41 17.69 14.09
CA ARG A 6 -1.95 17.28 15.40
C ARG A 6 -2.23 18.46 16.32
N ALA A 7 -1.36 19.49 16.31
CA ALA A 7 -1.58 20.70 17.12
C ALA A 7 -2.82 21.48 16.68
N LEU A 8 -3.06 21.56 15.36
CA LEU A 8 -4.22 22.26 14.79
C LEU A 8 -5.51 21.44 14.85
N SER A 9 -5.42 20.11 14.78
CA SER A 9 -6.58 19.20 14.79
C SER A 9 -6.25 17.92 15.57
N PRO A 10 -6.32 17.96 16.92
CA PRO A 10 -5.89 16.86 17.78
C PRO A 10 -6.69 15.57 17.63
N THR A 11 -7.91 15.64 17.11
CA THR A 11 -8.80 14.47 16.91
C THR A 11 -8.74 13.88 15.52
N THR A 12 -7.99 14.51 14.59
CA THR A 12 -7.85 14.00 13.21
C THR A 12 -6.83 12.87 13.17
N LEU A 13 -7.24 11.74 12.60
CA LEU A 13 -6.32 10.64 12.28
C LEU A 13 -5.47 11.01 11.07
N LEU A 14 -4.20 10.70 11.14
CA LEU A 14 -3.21 11.03 10.11
C LEU A 14 -2.67 9.76 9.46
N GLU A 15 -3.10 9.48 8.23
CA GLU A 15 -2.42 8.54 7.34
C GLU A 15 -1.42 9.31 6.49
N ILE A 16 -0.17 8.86 6.46
CA ILE A 16 0.87 9.48 5.64
C ILE A 16 1.38 8.52 4.59
N LEU A 17 1.49 8.99 3.35
CA LEU A 17 2.18 8.30 2.28
C LEU A 17 3.62 8.82 2.18
N VAL A 18 4.59 7.90 2.28
CA VAL A 18 6.00 8.25 2.29
C VAL A 18 6.72 7.81 1.02
N PRO A 19 7.81 8.52 0.60
CA PRO A 19 8.67 8.10 -0.49
C PRO A 19 9.65 7.00 -0.04
N ASP A 20 10.49 6.50 -0.97
CA ASP A 20 11.50 5.47 -0.70
C ASP A 20 12.61 5.90 0.28
N PHE A 21 12.76 7.17 0.63
CA PHE A 21 13.85 7.73 1.47
C PHE A 21 15.25 7.25 1.08
N ARG A 22 15.56 7.13 -0.20
CA ARG A 22 16.79 6.56 -0.74
C ARG A 22 18.04 7.06 -0.03
N GLY A 23 18.85 6.14 0.52
CA GLY A 23 20.07 6.46 1.25
C GLY A 23 19.87 7.15 2.61
N ARG A 24 18.62 7.40 3.05
CA ARG A 24 18.28 8.09 4.29
C ARG A 24 17.14 7.43 5.07
N MET A 25 16.78 6.18 4.75
CA MET A 25 15.63 5.48 5.31
C MET A 25 15.70 5.42 6.85
N ASP A 26 16.82 4.95 7.41
CA ASP A 26 16.99 4.85 8.87
C ASP A 26 16.82 6.20 9.57
N ILE A 27 17.44 7.27 9.04
CA ILE A 27 17.32 8.62 9.59
C ILE A 27 15.88 9.11 9.54
N ALA A 28 15.21 8.94 8.39
CA ALA A 28 13.82 9.37 8.20
C ALA A 28 12.88 8.64 9.16
N LEU A 29 13.02 7.32 9.30
CA LEU A 29 12.17 6.53 10.18
C LEU A 29 12.40 6.90 11.65
N ARG A 30 13.63 7.12 12.11
CA ARG A 30 13.91 7.60 13.48
C ARG A 30 13.25 8.94 13.77
N ILE A 31 13.31 9.89 12.85
CA ILE A 31 12.63 11.18 13.02
C ILE A 31 11.11 10.98 13.14
N MET A 32 10.53 10.03 12.40
CA MET A 32 9.10 9.75 12.45
C MET A 32 8.65 9.10 13.77
N THR A 33 9.54 8.41 14.48
CA THR A 33 9.21 7.86 15.82
C THR A 33 8.96 8.92 16.87
N GLU A 34 9.47 10.15 16.70
CA GLU A 34 9.23 11.26 17.63
C GLU A 34 7.77 11.74 17.62
N CYS A 35 7.10 11.60 16.48
CA CYS A 35 5.68 11.90 16.32
C CYS A 35 5.09 11.01 15.22
N PRO A 36 4.76 9.75 15.52
CA PRO A 36 4.32 8.80 14.51
C PRO A 36 2.91 9.14 13.98
N PRO A 37 2.60 8.77 12.73
CA PRO A 37 1.25 8.85 12.19
C PRO A 37 0.33 7.82 12.84
N ASP A 38 -0.96 7.88 12.53
CA ASP A 38 -1.93 6.86 12.90
C ASP A 38 -1.92 5.68 11.90
N VAL A 39 -1.49 5.91 10.65
CA VAL A 39 -1.21 4.89 9.64
C VAL A 39 0.01 5.30 8.82
N PHE A 40 0.96 4.38 8.68
CA PHE A 40 2.15 4.56 7.85
C PHE A 40 1.96 3.83 6.51
N ASN A 41 1.90 4.58 5.41
CA ASN A 41 1.65 4.05 4.08
C ASN A 41 2.87 4.23 3.16
N HIS A 42 3.23 3.15 2.46
CA HIS A 42 4.19 3.18 1.35
C HIS A 42 3.74 2.19 0.27
N ASN A 43 3.47 2.70 -0.94
CA ASN A 43 2.97 1.88 -2.02
C ASN A 43 4.11 1.12 -2.73
N ILE A 44 3.91 -0.17 -2.96
CA ILE A 44 4.80 -1.00 -3.75
C ILE A 44 4.51 -0.90 -5.26
N GLU A 45 3.30 -0.51 -5.60
CA GLU A 45 2.74 -0.20 -6.92
C GLU A 45 2.54 -1.41 -7.84
N THR A 46 3.49 -2.33 -7.96
CA THR A 46 3.41 -3.50 -8.87
C THR A 46 4.30 -4.66 -8.42
N VAL A 47 4.22 -5.79 -9.13
CA VAL A 47 4.99 -7.02 -8.86
C VAL A 47 6.48 -6.88 -9.21
N PRO A 48 7.38 -7.69 -8.60
CA PRO A 48 8.84 -7.57 -8.78
C PRO A 48 9.30 -7.54 -10.24
N ARG A 49 8.75 -8.40 -11.09
CA ARG A 49 9.13 -8.50 -12.52
C ARG A 49 8.92 -7.19 -13.26
N LEU A 50 7.88 -6.44 -12.92
CA LEU A 50 7.52 -5.18 -13.58
C LEU A 50 8.23 -3.96 -12.98
N TYR A 51 8.89 -4.10 -11.82
CA TYR A 51 9.44 -2.98 -11.06
C TYR A 51 10.37 -2.10 -11.88
N LYS A 52 11.32 -2.70 -12.62
CA LYS A 52 12.28 -1.95 -13.43
C LYS A 52 11.63 -1.09 -14.52
N ALA A 53 10.54 -1.58 -15.10
CA ALA A 53 9.82 -0.88 -16.16
C ALA A 53 8.85 0.19 -15.62
N MET A 54 8.15 -0.13 -14.53
CA MET A 54 7.06 0.71 -13.99
C MET A 54 7.53 1.71 -12.93
N ARG A 55 8.59 1.37 -12.19
CA ARG A 55 9.20 2.21 -11.14
C ARG A 55 10.71 2.36 -11.35
N PRO A 56 11.16 2.96 -12.46
CA PRO A 56 12.57 3.08 -12.76
C PRO A 56 13.32 3.79 -11.63
N GLY A 57 14.37 3.14 -11.13
CA GLY A 57 15.18 3.63 -10.02
C GLY A 57 14.64 3.34 -8.62
N SER A 58 13.48 2.70 -8.44
CA SER A 58 13.03 2.12 -7.17
C SER A 58 13.47 0.66 -7.05
N ASP A 59 13.51 0.15 -5.83
CA ASP A 59 13.88 -1.22 -5.52
C ASP A 59 12.77 -1.90 -4.72
N TYR A 60 12.36 -3.09 -5.15
CA TYR A 60 11.26 -3.85 -4.55
C TYR A 60 11.55 -4.24 -3.11
N GLN A 61 12.74 -4.80 -2.86
CA GLN A 61 13.12 -5.24 -1.53
C GLN A 61 13.30 -4.05 -0.58
N HIS A 62 13.78 -2.91 -1.10
CA HIS A 62 13.87 -1.68 -0.32
C HIS A 62 12.49 -1.21 0.15
N SER A 63 11.47 -1.27 -0.72
CA SER A 63 10.09 -0.89 -0.36
C SER A 63 9.50 -1.80 0.72
N LEU A 64 9.74 -3.12 0.63
CA LEU A 64 9.35 -4.08 1.67
C LEU A 64 10.07 -3.80 3.00
N ASN A 65 11.39 -3.62 2.95
CA ASN A 65 12.20 -3.33 4.12
C ASN A 65 11.81 -2.01 4.80
N LEU A 66 11.39 -1.00 4.03
CA LEU A 66 10.91 0.28 4.58
C LEU A 66 9.68 0.07 5.48
N LEU A 67 8.70 -0.70 5.03
CA LEU A 67 7.48 -1.01 5.80
C LEU A 67 7.83 -1.83 7.06
N LYS A 68 8.65 -2.87 6.91
CA LYS A 68 9.08 -3.72 8.01
C LYS A 68 9.85 -2.93 9.07
N MET A 69 10.84 -2.13 8.67
CA MET A 69 11.66 -1.35 9.57
C MET A 69 10.84 -0.29 10.34
N PHE A 70 9.85 0.34 9.67
CA PHE A 70 8.94 1.22 10.39
C PHE A 70 8.11 0.45 11.42
N LYS A 71 7.63 -0.74 11.09
CA LYS A 71 6.88 -1.61 12.01
C LYS A 71 7.73 -2.03 13.22
N GLU A 72 9.02 -2.28 13.04
CA GLU A 72 9.96 -2.57 14.13
C GLU A 72 10.15 -1.35 15.05
N TYR A 73 10.18 -0.13 14.52
CA TYR A 73 10.31 1.10 15.30
C TYR A 73 9.01 1.54 15.98
N CYS A 74 7.88 1.29 15.35
CA CYS A 74 6.54 1.69 15.82
C CYS A 74 5.57 0.50 15.72
N PRO A 75 5.69 -0.54 16.58
CA PRO A 75 4.92 -1.77 16.46
C PRO A 75 3.40 -1.59 16.58
N ASP A 76 2.97 -0.57 17.30
CA ASP A 76 1.55 -0.26 17.51
C ASP A 76 0.90 0.50 16.34
N VAL A 77 1.70 1.12 15.47
CA VAL A 77 1.20 1.85 14.30
C VAL A 77 0.99 0.87 13.14
N PRO A 78 -0.23 0.79 12.58
CA PRO A 78 -0.46 -0.05 11.41
C PRO A 78 0.29 0.47 10.18
N THR A 79 0.85 -0.49 9.42
CA THR A 79 1.46 -0.25 8.12
C THR A 79 0.49 -0.57 7.00
N LYS A 80 0.56 0.20 5.93
CA LYS A 80 -0.31 0.07 4.76
C LYS A 80 0.50 0.07 3.48
N CYS A 81 0.03 -0.72 2.51
CA CYS A 81 0.63 -0.78 1.18
C CYS A 81 -0.45 -0.80 0.10
N GLY A 82 -0.17 -0.12 -1.01
CA GLY A 82 -1.04 -0.12 -2.19
C GLY A 82 -0.31 -0.67 -3.42
N LEU A 83 -1.06 -1.36 -4.27
CA LEU A 83 -0.61 -1.78 -5.59
C LEU A 83 -1.73 -1.63 -6.63
N MET A 84 -1.31 -1.57 -7.89
CA MET A 84 -2.20 -1.55 -9.05
C MET A 84 -2.04 -2.82 -9.85
N VAL A 85 -3.14 -3.28 -10.43
CA VAL A 85 -3.20 -4.46 -11.32
C VAL A 85 -3.70 -4.07 -12.70
N GLY A 86 -3.34 -4.87 -13.73
CA GLY A 86 -3.63 -4.59 -15.14
C GLY A 86 -2.45 -3.98 -15.90
N LEU A 87 -1.21 -4.16 -15.39
CA LEU A 87 0.06 -3.73 -15.97
C LEU A 87 0.80 -4.86 -16.71
N GLY A 88 0.22 -6.09 -16.77
CA GLY A 88 0.81 -7.28 -17.37
C GLY A 88 1.36 -8.28 -16.36
N GLU A 89 1.04 -8.12 -15.07
CA GLU A 89 1.28 -9.13 -14.05
C GLU A 89 0.34 -10.34 -14.21
N THR A 90 0.78 -11.50 -13.70
CA THR A 90 -0.09 -12.66 -13.55
C THR A 90 -0.77 -12.67 -12.18
N GLU A 91 -1.83 -13.47 -12.02
CA GLU A 91 -2.49 -13.65 -10.74
C GLU A 91 -1.53 -14.22 -9.68
N GLU A 92 -0.72 -15.21 -10.05
CA GLU A 92 0.25 -15.83 -9.15
C GLU A 92 1.30 -14.84 -8.66
N GLU A 93 1.73 -13.90 -9.51
CA GLU A 93 2.67 -12.84 -9.10
C GLU A 93 2.05 -11.89 -8.07
N VAL A 94 0.76 -11.57 -8.21
CA VAL A 94 0.04 -10.75 -7.23
C VAL A 94 -0.11 -11.50 -5.91
N LEU A 95 -0.47 -12.79 -5.94
CA LEU A 95 -0.58 -13.59 -4.71
C LEU A 95 0.76 -13.72 -4.00
N ALA A 96 1.86 -13.97 -4.73
CA ALA A 96 3.21 -14.03 -4.17
C ALA A 96 3.63 -12.67 -3.55
N LEU A 97 3.26 -11.54 -4.17
CA LEU A 97 3.50 -10.22 -3.62
C LEU A 97 2.73 -10.01 -2.30
N LEU A 98 1.50 -10.50 -2.19
CA LEU A 98 0.75 -10.45 -0.92
C LEU A 98 1.44 -11.29 0.17
N ASP A 99 1.98 -12.45 -0.17
CA ASP A 99 2.77 -13.28 0.76
C ASP A 99 4.01 -12.52 1.24
N ASP A 100 4.75 -11.86 0.33
CA ASP A 100 5.90 -11.02 0.67
C ASP A 100 5.52 -9.86 1.61
N LEU A 101 4.44 -9.16 1.34
CA LEU A 101 3.96 -8.06 2.18
C LEU A 101 3.58 -8.55 3.58
N ARG A 102 2.92 -9.71 3.69
CA ARG A 102 2.57 -10.29 5.00
C ARG A 102 3.83 -10.72 5.77
N ALA A 103 4.83 -11.28 5.10
CA ALA A 103 6.13 -11.63 5.70
C ALA A 103 6.93 -10.40 6.19
N HIS A 104 6.57 -9.21 5.73
CA HIS A 104 7.14 -7.92 6.17
C HIS A 104 6.20 -7.15 7.11
N ASP A 105 5.27 -7.84 7.78
CA ASP A 105 4.38 -7.31 8.81
C ASP A 105 3.47 -6.16 8.36
N VAL A 106 3.11 -6.12 7.08
CA VAL A 106 2.13 -5.16 6.58
C VAL A 106 0.73 -5.51 7.10
N ASP A 107 0.00 -4.50 7.60
CA ASP A 107 -1.32 -4.66 8.20
C ASP A 107 -2.46 -4.47 7.20
N TYR A 108 -2.38 -3.46 6.33
CA TYR A 108 -3.44 -3.04 5.43
C TYR A 108 -3.00 -3.07 3.97
N ILE A 109 -3.87 -3.57 3.09
CA ILE A 109 -3.62 -3.65 1.65
C ILE A 109 -4.73 -2.99 0.87
N THR A 110 -4.34 -2.25 -0.17
CA THR A 110 -5.26 -1.74 -1.20
C THR A 110 -4.81 -2.20 -2.58
N ILE A 111 -5.74 -2.77 -3.36
CA ILE A 111 -5.49 -3.21 -4.74
C ILE A 111 -6.50 -2.54 -5.66
N GLY A 112 -6.02 -1.73 -6.59
CA GLY A 112 -6.85 -1.03 -7.56
C GLY A 112 -6.49 -1.34 -9.01
N GLN A 113 -7.42 -1.14 -9.93
CA GLN A 113 -7.14 -1.22 -11.37
C GLN A 113 -6.22 -0.08 -11.80
N TYR A 114 -5.16 -0.40 -12.54
CA TYR A 114 -4.37 0.61 -13.24
C TYR A 114 -5.21 1.25 -14.36
N LEU A 115 -5.22 2.58 -14.37
CA LEU A 115 -5.83 3.37 -15.45
C LEU A 115 -4.73 4.27 -16.00
N GLN A 116 -4.43 4.15 -17.29
CA GLN A 116 -3.36 4.91 -17.93
C GLN A 116 -3.65 6.42 -17.90
N PRO A 117 -2.86 7.23 -17.16
CA PRO A 117 -3.15 8.67 -17.02
C PRO A 117 -2.91 9.46 -18.30
N SER A 118 -1.93 9.09 -19.10
CA SER A 118 -1.62 9.69 -20.41
C SER A 118 -0.83 8.71 -21.29
N LYS A 119 -0.68 9.04 -22.57
CA LYS A 119 0.06 8.23 -23.56
C LYS A 119 1.56 8.04 -23.22
N GLN A 120 2.12 8.87 -22.34
CA GLN A 120 3.51 8.76 -21.87
C GLN A 120 3.68 7.76 -20.73
N HIS A 121 2.60 7.35 -20.06
CA HIS A 121 2.63 6.35 -19.00
C HIS A 121 2.54 4.94 -19.60
N ALA A 122 2.87 3.94 -18.78
CA ALA A 122 2.77 2.55 -19.17
C ALA A 122 1.38 2.23 -19.77
N PRO A 123 1.31 1.51 -20.89
CA PRO A 123 0.03 1.15 -21.46
C PRO A 123 -0.75 0.24 -20.50
N LEU A 124 -2.07 0.37 -20.51
CA LEU A 124 -2.93 -0.60 -19.88
C LEU A 124 -2.81 -1.93 -20.62
N ASP A 125 -2.51 -3.01 -19.91
CA ASP A 125 -2.46 -4.36 -20.47
C ASP A 125 -3.87 -4.96 -20.57
N ARG A 126 -4.59 -4.99 -19.42
CA ARG A 126 -5.96 -5.52 -19.36
C ARG A 126 -6.76 -4.90 -18.23
N PHE A 127 -8.08 -5.05 -18.28
CA PHE A 127 -8.94 -4.86 -17.13
C PHE A 127 -9.03 -6.18 -16.35
N VAL A 128 -8.71 -6.12 -15.08
CA VAL A 128 -8.80 -7.25 -14.14
C VAL A 128 -10.27 -7.48 -13.78
N THR A 129 -10.71 -8.72 -13.77
CA THR A 129 -12.12 -9.04 -13.53
C THR A 129 -12.51 -8.91 -12.04
N PRO A 130 -13.79 -8.69 -11.72
CA PRO A 130 -14.28 -8.66 -10.34
C PRO A 130 -13.91 -9.93 -9.56
N GLU A 131 -13.98 -11.10 -10.22
CA GLU A 131 -13.68 -12.39 -9.62
C GLU A 131 -12.20 -12.52 -9.25
N GLU A 132 -11.29 -11.90 -10.01
CA GLU A 132 -9.86 -11.83 -9.66
C GLU A 132 -9.66 -10.96 -8.42
N PHE A 133 -10.32 -9.80 -8.31
CA PHE A 133 -10.28 -8.98 -7.11
C PHE A 133 -10.82 -9.71 -5.87
N GLU A 134 -11.86 -10.52 -6.03
CA GLU A 134 -12.38 -11.37 -4.96
C GLU A 134 -11.35 -12.41 -4.52
N ARG A 135 -10.62 -13.03 -5.46
CA ARG A 135 -9.53 -13.98 -5.14
C ARG A 135 -8.37 -13.31 -4.40
N TYR A 136 -7.97 -12.11 -4.81
CA TYR A 136 -6.95 -11.33 -4.06
C TYR A 136 -7.42 -11.04 -2.63
N THR A 137 -8.68 -10.64 -2.47
CA THR A 137 -9.28 -10.40 -1.15
C THR A 137 -9.27 -11.66 -0.30
N ALA A 138 -9.73 -12.79 -0.84
CA ALA A 138 -9.78 -14.06 -0.14
C ALA A 138 -8.38 -14.56 0.28
N HIS A 139 -7.38 -14.39 -0.60
CA HIS A 139 -6.00 -14.75 -0.28
C HIS A 139 -5.43 -13.87 0.84
N GLY A 140 -5.61 -12.55 0.75
CA GLY A 140 -5.16 -11.64 1.79
C GLY A 140 -5.83 -11.86 3.15
N GLN A 141 -7.12 -12.18 3.17
CA GLN A 141 -7.82 -12.56 4.41
C GLN A 141 -7.23 -13.84 5.02
N LYS A 142 -6.93 -14.84 4.18
CA LYS A 142 -6.29 -16.09 4.61
C LYS A 142 -4.88 -15.86 5.18
N LEU A 143 -4.13 -14.91 4.64
CA LEU A 143 -2.81 -14.52 5.14
C LEU A 143 -2.88 -13.75 6.48
N GLY A 144 -4.06 -13.27 6.87
CA GLY A 144 -4.26 -12.55 8.12
C GLY A 144 -3.88 -11.07 8.07
N PHE A 145 -4.00 -10.41 6.91
CA PHE A 145 -4.01 -8.95 6.90
C PHE A 145 -5.16 -8.43 7.76
N LYS A 146 -4.94 -7.38 8.52
CA LYS A 146 -6.02 -6.75 9.30
C LYS A 146 -7.15 -6.28 8.41
N ASN A 147 -6.79 -5.72 7.24
CA ASN A 147 -7.74 -5.37 6.19
C ASN A 147 -7.11 -5.46 4.80
N ILE A 148 -7.93 -5.87 3.82
CA ILE A 148 -7.61 -5.84 2.40
C ILE A 148 -8.81 -5.34 1.60
N TRP A 149 -8.58 -4.31 0.78
CA TRP A 149 -9.58 -3.75 -0.14
C TRP A 149 -9.06 -3.90 -1.56
N ALA A 150 -9.76 -4.71 -2.33
CA ALA A 150 -9.42 -4.99 -3.72
C ALA A 150 -10.64 -4.78 -4.61
N ALA A 151 -10.63 -3.75 -5.44
CA ALA A 151 -11.67 -3.47 -6.43
C ALA A 151 -11.16 -2.45 -7.47
N PRO A 152 -11.77 -2.36 -8.66
CA PRO A 152 -11.27 -1.51 -9.74
C PRO A 152 -11.02 -0.05 -9.36
N MET A 153 -11.89 0.55 -8.57
CA MET A 153 -11.80 1.97 -8.18
C MET A 153 -11.11 2.22 -6.85
N VAL A 154 -10.61 1.18 -6.17
CA VAL A 154 -9.87 1.33 -4.91
C VAL A 154 -8.56 2.08 -5.15
N ARG A 155 -8.24 2.97 -4.23
CA ARG A 155 -6.96 3.70 -4.11
C ARG A 155 -6.54 3.73 -2.64
N SER A 156 -5.29 4.06 -2.36
CA SER A 156 -4.79 4.10 -0.98
C SER A 156 -5.61 5.02 -0.07
N SER A 157 -6.09 6.15 -0.60
CA SER A 157 -6.91 7.13 0.15
C SER A 157 -8.43 6.88 0.07
N TYR A 158 -8.88 5.86 -0.68
CA TYR A 158 -10.31 5.60 -0.90
C TYR A 158 -10.99 5.13 0.39
N PHE A 159 -11.89 5.95 0.96
CA PHE A 159 -12.53 5.70 2.25
C PHE A 159 -11.51 5.30 3.35
N ALA A 160 -10.41 6.05 3.47
CA ALA A 160 -9.33 5.74 4.39
C ALA A 160 -9.77 5.68 5.86
N ASP A 161 -10.78 6.49 6.25
CA ASP A 161 -11.46 6.44 7.54
C ASP A 161 -12.09 5.07 7.81
N ARG A 162 -12.88 4.54 6.86
CA ARG A 162 -13.48 3.21 6.97
C ARG A 162 -12.42 2.11 6.98
N GLN A 163 -11.38 2.29 6.17
CA GLN A 163 -10.25 1.37 6.17
C GLN A 163 -9.59 1.27 7.55
N TYR A 164 -9.41 2.40 8.23
CA TYR A 164 -8.83 2.44 9.57
C TYR A 164 -9.70 1.71 10.60
N TYR A 165 -11.02 1.92 10.56
CA TYR A 165 -11.96 1.28 11.49
C TYR A 165 -12.37 -0.15 11.09
N GLY A 166 -11.89 -0.68 9.96
CA GLY A 166 -12.28 -2.01 9.46
C GLY A 166 -13.74 -2.09 9.00
N GLU A 167 -14.33 -0.95 8.64
CA GLU A 167 -15.69 -0.88 8.15
C GLU A 167 -15.78 -1.27 6.67
N PRO A 168 -16.90 -1.86 6.21
CA PRO A 168 -17.07 -2.19 4.80
C PRO A 168 -17.08 -0.93 3.93
N VAL A 169 -16.26 -0.93 2.90
CA VAL A 169 -16.24 0.12 1.88
C VAL A 169 -17.35 -0.16 0.86
N PRO A 170 -18.16 0.84 0.46
CA PRO A 170 -19.21 0.64 -0.53
C PRO A 170 -18.62 0.09 -1.83
N ALA A 171 -19.24 -0.98 -2.36
CA ALA A 171 -18.91 -1.45 -3.70
C ALA A 171 -19.21 -0.31 -4.70
N VAL A 172 -18.19 0.12 -5.42
CA VAL A 172 -18.39 0.99 -6.58
C VAL A 172 -19.03 0.13 -7.67
N ARG A 173 -20.31 0.38 -7.92
CA ARG A 173 -21.05 -0.23 -9.04
C ARG A 173 -20.68 0.44 -10.34
#